data_9474c4f3aaddef78d91c4b568e736272
#
_entry.id   9474c4f3aaddef78d91c4b568e736272
#
_cell.length_a   1.000
_cell.length_b   1.000
_cell.length_c   1.000
_cell.angle_alpha   90.00
_cell.angle_beta   90.00
_cell.angle_gamma   90.00
#
_symmetry.space_group_name_H-M   'P 1'
#
loop_
_entity.id
_entity.type
_entity.pdbx_description
1 polymer ?
#
loop_
_entity_poly.entity_id
_entity_poly.type
_entity_poly.pdbx_seq_one_letter_code
_entity_poly.pdbx_strand_id
1 'polypeptide(L)'
;EVAALLAEAQEAMEEAMNLVCASDLFRDVARNAWYHEGVDYMVRQGYMDGMGGGLFGVNGTMTRGQMVTILYRIAGKPSVEGLENPFRDVAEGRYYTDAVIWAAANGIVEGMEEGVFAPEGAVTRQQVAVILYRHSGAEAGNEDLLSSYPDGKQVAPYARQAMNWAVSQGLIRGVENGGVTTLSPAATATRAQMATIFLRYLEQQG
;
A
#
# COMPACT_ATOMS: atom_id res chain seq x y z
N GLU A 1 -42.18 -3.46 5.82
CA GLU A 1 -42.01 -2.72 7.08
C GLU A 1 -40.73 -3.12 7.79
N VAL A 2 -40.50 -4.42 8.12
CA VAL A 2 -39.28 -4.90 8.79
C VAL A 2 -38.01 -4.67 7.95
N ALA A 3 -38.05 -4.87 6.62
CA ALA A 3 -36.92 -4.66 5.72
C ALA A 3 -36.54 -3.18 5.60
N ALA A 4 -37.50 -2.27 5.65
CA ALA A 4 -37.24 -0.83 5.64
C ALA A 4 -36.60 -0.35 6.95
N LEU A 5 -37.06 -0.86 8.09
CA LEU A 5 -36.48 -0.56 9.40
C LEU A 5 -35.05 -1.11 9.53
N LEU A 6 -34.77 -2.28 8.95
CA LEU A 6 -33.42 -2.82 8.91
C LEU A 6 -32.48 -1.97 8.03
N ALA A 7 -32.96 -1.48 6.89
CA ALA A 7 -32.19 -0.60 6.01
C ALA A 7 -31.88 0.74 6.68
N GLU A 8 -32.88 1.37 7.33
CA GLU A 8 -32.69 2.61 8.10
C GLU A 8 -31.71 2.42 9.28
N ALA A 9 -31.80 1.28 9.98
CA ALA A 9 -30.88 0.98 11.08
C ALA A 9 -29.44 0.72 10.56
N GLN A 10 -29.29 0.09 9.40
CA GLN A 10 -27.99 -0.09 8.75
C GLN A 10 -27.39 1.24 8.32
N GLU A 11 -28.17 2.12 7.69
CA GLU A 11 -27.74 3.44 7.24
C GLU A 11 -27.33 4.33 8.43
N ALA A 12 -28.13 4.33 9.51
CA ALA A 12 -27.80 5.06 10.73
C ALA A 12 -26.55 4.50 11.44
N MET A 13 -26.32 3.19 11.36
CA MET A 13 -25.13 2.57 11.91
C MET A 13 -23.88 2.88 11.07
N GLU A 14 -24.00 2.93 9.75
CA GLU A 14 -22.94 3.37 8.83
C GLU A 14 -22.61 4.85 9.04
N GLU A 15 -23.61 5.73 9.19
CA GLU A 15 -23.40 7.14 9.53
C GLU A 15 -22.70 7.30 10.89
N ALA A 16 -23.14 6.58 11.92
CA ALA A 16 -22.51 6.60 13.24
C ALA A 16 -21.07 6.09 13.22
N MET A 17 -20.78 5.04 12.44
CA MET A 17 -19.43 4.54 12.24
C MET A 17 -18.55 5.54 11.47
N ASN A 18 -19.13 6.34 10.57
CA ASN A 18 -18.41 7.39 9.83
C ASN A 18 -18.09 8.61 10.72
N LEU A 19 -18.78 8.82 11.82
CA LEU A 19 -18.51 9.90 12.78
C LEU A 19 -17.34 9.58 13.73
N VAL A 20 -17.00 8.29 13.89
CA VAL A 20 -15.87 7.88 14.74
C VAL A 20 -14.69 7.52 13.84
N CYS A 21 -13.59 8.24 13.99
CA CYS A 21 -12.37 7.89 13.26
C CYS A 21 -11.87 6.52 13.70
N ALA A 22 -11.73 5.58 12.77
CA ALA A 22 -11.15 4.26 13.06
C ALA A 22 -9.71 4.38 13.58
N SER A 23 -9.00 5.46 13.19
CA SER A 23 -7.67 5.81 13.67
C SER A 23 -7.63 6.20 15.16
N ASP A 24 -8.74 6.57 15.78
CA ASP A 24 -8.80 6.88 17.23
C ASP A 24 -8.50 5.66 18.12
N LEU A 25 -8.51 4.46 17.55
CA LEU A 25 -8.04 3.24 18.22
C LEU A 25 -6.52 3.25 18.50
N PHE A 26 -5.77 4.18 17.86
CA PHE A 26 -4.32 4.22 17.93
C PHE A 26 -3.81 5.53 18.52
N ARG A 27 -3.09 5.43 19.63
CA ARG A 27 -2.56 6.58 20.36
C ARG A 27 -1.40 7.31 19.63
N ASP A 28 -0.80 6.69 18.58
CA ASP A 28 0.25 7.26 17.76
C ASP A 28 -0.26 7.90 16.46
N VAL A 29 -1.58 7.96 16.27
CA VAL A 29 -2.20 8.63 15.12
C VAL A 29 -2.84 9.95 15.57
N ALA A 30 -2.15 11.06 15.32
CA ALA A 30 -2.69 12.38 15.65
C ALA A 30 -3.73 12.82 14.60
N ARG A 31 -4.88 13.37 15.05
CA ARG A 31 -5.98 13.79 14.16
C ARG A 31 -5.60 14.87 13.16
N ASN A 32 -4.60 15.71 13.47
CA ASN A 32 -4.09 16.76 12.58
C ASN A 32 -2.85 16.34 11.77
N ALA A 33 -2.47 15.06 11.83
CA ALA A 33 -1.34 14.57 11.07
C ALA A 33 -1.69 14.42 9.58
N TRP A 34 -0.72 14.68 8.70
CA TRP A 34 -0.88 14.55 7.25
C TRP A 34 -1.28 13.15 6.76
N TYR A 35 -1.03 12.14 7.58
CA TYR A 35 -1.35 10.73 7.29
C TYR A 35 -2.67 10.27 7.92
N HIS A 36 -3.33 11.12 8.72
CA HIS A 36 -4.52 10.72 9.48
C HIS A 36 -5.61 10.13 8.59
N GLU A 37 -5.98 10.83 7.52
CA GLU A 37 -7.03 10.39 6.59
C GLU A 37 -6.70 9.06 5.93
N GLY A 38 -5.44 8.88 5.49
CA GLY A 38 -4.99 7.61 4.93
C GLY A 38 -5.06 6.46 5.93
N VAL A 39 -4.62 6.69 7.18
CA VAL A 39 -4.70 5.67 8.23
C VAL A 39 -6.15 5.34 8.56
N ASP A 40 -6.99 6.35 8.75
CA ASP A 40 -8.41 6.18 9.07
C ASP A 40 -9.13 5.35 8.00
N TYR A 41 -8.94 5.72 6.73
CA TYR A 41 -9.53 4.99 5.61
C TYR A 41 -9.06 3.53 5.55
N MET A 42 -7.74 3.30 5.58
CA MET A 42 -7.18 1.96 5.45
C MET A 42 -7.56 1.02 6.61
N VAL A 43 -7.72 1.58 7.81
CA VAL A 43 -8.17 0.81 8.98
C VAL A 43 -9.67 0.55 8.89
N ARG A 44 -10.48 1.54 8.54
CA ARG A 44 -11.94 1.42 8.40
C ARG A 44 -12.33 0.36 7.37
N GLN A 45 -11.60 0.30 6.25
CA GLN A 45 -11.81 -0.71 5.22
C GLN A 45 -11.24 -2.09 5.58
N GLY A 46 -10.55 -2.23 6.71
CA GLY A 46 -9.90 -3.48 7.11
C GLY A 46 -8.69 -3.85 6.24
N TYR A 47 -8.14 -2.91 5.48
CA TYR A 47 -6.96 -3.14 4.65
C TYR A 47 -5.67 -3.14 5.45
N MET A 48 -5.60 -2.29 6.49
CA MET A 48 -4.48 -2.23 7.41
C MET A 48 -4.92 -2.41 8.85
N ASP A 49 -4.11 -3.12 9.63
CA ASP A 49 -4.29 -3.33 11.07
C ASP A 49 -3.24 -2.56 11.87
N GLY A 50 -3.49 -2.35 13.16
CA GLY A 50 -2.47 -1.88 14.09
C GLY A 50 -1.38 -2.91 14.38
N MET A 51 -0.31 -2.47 15.01
CA MET A 51 0.84 -3.31 15.41
C MET A 51 0.67 -3.92 16.81
N GLY A 52 -0.50 -3.75 17.43
CA GLY A 52 -0.77 -4.14 18.80
C GLY A 52 -0.49 -3.02 19.82
N GLY A 53 -0.92 -3.24 21.07
CA GLY A 53 -0.73 -2.27 22.17
C GLY A 53 -1.35 -0.89 21.93
N GLY A 54 -2.37 -0.77 21.07
CA GLY A 54 -2.99 0.51 20.72
C GLY A 54 -2.09 1.41 19.86
N LEU A 55 -1.21 0.80 19.04
CA LEU A 55 -0.34 1.51 18.10
C LEU A 55 -0.66 1.08 16.66
N PHE A 56 -0.75 2.06 15.76
CA PHE A 56 -0.71 1.82 14.33
C PHE A 56 0.72 1.54 13.84
N GLY A 57 1.71 2.12 14.51
CA GLY A 57 3.11 2.04 14.16
C GLY A 57 3.48 2.98 13.02
N VAL A 58 3.04 4.25 13.08
CA VAL A 58 3.15 5.25 12.00
C VAL A 58 4.55 5.39 11.41
N ASN A 59 5.60 5.29 12.23
CA ASN A 59 7.00 5.40 11.83
C ASN A 59 7.64 4.04 11.51
N GLY A 60 6.93 2.93 11.74
CA GLY A 60 7.42 1.59 11.40
C GLY A 60 7.57 1.43 9.89
N THR A 61 8.59 0.71 9.45
CA THR A 61 8.74 0.34 8.04
C THR A 61 7.74 -0.74 7.64
N MET A 62 7.26 -0.68 6.41
CA MET A 62 6.41 -1.74 5.86
C MET A 62 7.27 -2.82 5.21
N THR A 63 6.93 -4.09 5.43
CA THR A 63 7.58 -5.20 4.73
C THR A 63 6.92 -5.47 3.38
N ARG A 64 7.64 -6.20 2.50
CA ARG A 64 7.11 -6.62 1.20
C ARG A 64 5.89 -7.54 1.37
N GLY A 65 5.93 -8.45 2.35
CA GLY A 65 4.79 -9.31 2.69
C GLY A 65 3.56 -8.52 3.14
N GLN A 66 3.75 -7.50 3.98
CA GLN A 66 2.66 -6.62 4.40
C GLN A 66 2.05 -5.86 3.23
N MET A 67 2.89 -5.33 2.33
CA MET A 67 2.40 -4.59 1.17
C MET A 67 1.51 -5.44 0.26
N VAL A 68 1.94 -6.64 -0.10
CA VAL A 68 1.12 -7.52 -0.96
C VAL A 68 -0.12 -8.04 -0.24
N THR A 69 -0.08 -8.19 1.10
CA THR A 69 -1.26 -8.55 1.90
C THR A 69 -2.32 -7.46 1.84
N ILE A 70 -1.94 -6.19 1.83
CA ILE A 70 -2.86 -5.07 1.66
C ILE A 70 -3.52 -5.12 0.28
N LEU A 71 -2.75 -5.29 -0.79
CA LEU A 71 -3.29 -5.41 -2.15
C LEU A 71 -4.23 -6.61 -2.30
N TYR A 72 -3.88 -7.73 -1.71
CA TYR A 72 -4.73 -8.93 -1.68
C TYR A 72 -6.06 -8.71 -0.97
N ARG A 73 -6.04 -7.95 0.15
CA ARG A 73 -7.26 -7.53 0.86
C ARG A 73 -8.11 -6.57 0.01
N ILE A 74 -7.49 -5.61 -0.66
CA ILE A 74 -8.15 -4.67 -1.59
C ILE A 74 -8.82 -5.45 -2.73
N ALA A 75 -8.16 -6.48 -3.27
CA ALA A 75 -8.71 -7.34 -4.30
C ALA A 75 -9.82 -8.32 -3.81
N GLY A 76 -10.20 -8.26 -2.52
CA GLY A 76 -11.23 -9.12 -1.94
C GLY A 76 -10.76 -10.54 -1.60
N LYS A 77 -9.45 -10.75 -1.47
CA LYS A 77 -8.83 -12.04 -1.14
C LYS A 77 -9.24 -13.17 -2.11
N PRO A 78 -8.91 -13.06 -3.40
CA PRO A 78 -9.23 -14.10 -4.38
C PRO A 78 -8.67 -15.47 -3.98
N SER A 79 -9.34 -16.56 -4.38
CA SER A 79 -8.82 -17.91 -4.12
C SER A 79 -7.45 -18.12 -4.78
N VAL A 80 -6.56 -18.78 -4.06
CA VAL A 80 -5.25 -19.22 -4.56
C VAL A 80 -5.19 -20.73 -4.80
N GLU A 81 -6.34 -21.39 -4.73
CA GLU A 81 -6.43 -22.84 -4.96
C GLU A 81 -5.92 -23.19 -6.36
N GLY A 82 -5.01 -24.15 -6.43
CA GLY A 82 -4.37 -24.57 -7.67
C GLY A 82 -3.23 -23.67 -8.18
N LEU A 83 -2.92 -22.60 -7.48
CA LEU A 83 -1.75 -21.78 -7.78
C LEU A 83 -0.50 -22.30 -7.07
N GLU A 84 0.63 -22.27 -7.77
CA GLU A 84 1.92 -22.67 -7.20
C GLU A 84 2.60 -21.50 -6.47
N ASN A 85 3.29 -21.81 -5.38
CA ASN A 85 4.18 -20.85 -4.70
C ASN A 85 5.57 -20.88 -5.38
N PRO A 86 5.98 -19.82 -6.09
CA PRO A 86 7.27 -19.82 -6.77
C PRO A 86 8.46 -19.49 -5.84
N PHE A 87 8.20 -19.20 -4.55
CA PHE A 87 9.23 -18.69 -3.64
C PHE A 87 9.52 -19.66 -2.47
N ARG A 88 10.77 -20.08 -2.34
CA ARG A 88 11.23 -21.01 -1.30
C ARG A 88 11.24 -20.40 0.12
N ASP A 89 11.25 -19.05 0.23
CA ASP A 89 11.26 -18.31 1.50
C ASP A 89 9.85 -17.85 1.93
N VAL A 90 8.82 -18.21 1.19
CA VAL A 90 7.42 -17.98 1.54
C VAL A 90 6.83 -19.28 2.09
N ALA A 91 6.91 -19.43 3.42
CA ALA A 91 6.40 -20.62 4.10
C ALA A 91 4.86 -20.66 4.07
N GLU A 92 4.29 -21.87 4.07
CA GLU A 92 2.85 -22.07 4.18
C GLU A 92 2.28 -21.56 5.51
N GLY A 93 1.01 -21.13 5.48
CA GLY A 93 0.27 -20.73 6.68
C GLY A 93 0.73 -19.41 7.31
N ARG A 94 1.58 -18.64 6.66
CA ARG A 94 1.91 -17.28 7.09
C ARG A 94 0.81 -16.31 6.63
N TYR A 95 0.65 -15.18 7.33
CA TYR A 95 -0.38 -14.18 7.01
C TYR A 95 -0.28 -13.62 5.57
N TYR A 96 0.91 -13.68 4.98
CA TYR A 96 1.20 -13.18 3.64
C TYR A 96 1.23 -14.29 2.57
N THR A 97 1.15 -15.57 2.92
CA THR A 97 1.37 -16.69 1.98
C THR A 97 0.45 -16.59 0.76
N ASP A 98 -0.86 -16.55 0.98
CA ASP A 98 -1.84 -16.49 -0.10
C ASP A 98 -1.71 -15.19 -0.92
N ALA A 99 -1.44 -14.08 -0.23
CA ALA A 99 -1.22 -12.79 -0.89
C ALA A 99 -0.01 -12.80 -1.83
N VAL A 100 1.09 -13.43 -1.43
CA VAL A 100 2.30 -13.54 -2.26
C VAL A 100 2.07 -14.46 -3.45
N ILE A 101 1.41 -15.62 -3.24
CA ILE A 101 1.06 -16.55 -4.33
C ILE A 101 0.15 -15.85 -5.35
N TRP A 102 -0.90 -15.18 -4.87
CA TRP A 102 -1.81 -14.41 -5.73
C TRP A 102 -1.08 -13.32 -6.52
N ALA A 103 -0.24 -12.53 -5.84
CA ALA A 103 0.48 -11.43 -6.46
C ALA A 103 1.50 -11.91 -7.51
N ALA A 104 2.16 -13.04 -7.27
CA ALA A 104 3.06 -13.66 -8.22
C ALA A 104 2.32 -14.20 -9.45
N ALA A 105 1.22 -14.94 -9.25
CA ALA A 105 0.41 -15.50 -10.32
C ALA A 105 -0.21 -14.42 -11.23
N ASN A 106 -0.46 -13.21 -10.70
CA ASN A 106 -0.98 -12.07 -11.46
C ASN A 106 0.14 -11.12 -11.98
N GLY A 107 1.41 -11.48 -11.85
CA GLY A 107 2.52 -10.66 -12.34
C GLY A 107 2.72 -9.34 -11.59
N ILE A 108 2.10 -9.19 -10.41
CA ILE A 108 2.18 -7.98 -9.58
C ILE A 108 3.54 -7.89 -8.90
N VAL A 109 4.09 -9.05 -8.50
CA VAL A 109 5.39 -9.14 -7.87
C VAL A 109 6.29 -10.16 -8.56
N GLU A 110 7.58 -9.89 -8.46
CA GLU A 110 8.67 -10.81 -8.77
C GLU A 110 9.53 -10.99 -7.53
N GLY A 111 10.38 -12.01 -7.53
CA GLY A 111 11.38 -12.21 -6.50
C GLY A 111 12.42 -11.10 -6.46
N MET A 112 13.16 -11.02 -5.37
CA MET A 112 14.37 -10.20 -5.26
C MET A 112 15.54 -10.87 -6.00
N GLU A 113 15.50 -12.19 -6.04
CA GLU A 113 16.35 -13.10 -6.82
C GLU A 113 15.55 -14.37 -7.13
N GLU A 114 16.10 -15.29 -7.89
CA GLU A 114 15.44 -16.53 -8.30
C GLU A 114 14.93 -17.33 -7.09
N GLY A 115 13.61 -17.50 -7.01
CA GLY A 115 12.92 -18.24 -5.95
C GLY A 115 12.96 -17.57 -4.57
N VAL A 116 13.27 -16.27 -4.44
CA VAL A 116 13.30 -15.53 -3.18
C VAL A 116 12.42 -14.27 -3.27
N PHE A 117 11.38 -14.20 -2.46
CA PHE A 117 10.50 -13.03 -2.37
C PHE A 117 10.95 -12.01 -1.34
N ALA A 118 11.60 -12.44 -0.27
CA ALA A 118 11.98 -11.67 0.92
C ALA A 118 10.77 -11.00 1.63
N PRO A 119 9.79 -11.79 2.13
CA PRO A 119 8.53 -11.26 2.69
C PRO A 119 8.73 -10.34 3.89
N GLU A 120 9.74 -10.59 4.71
CA GLU A 120 10.06 -9.77 5.90
C GLU A 120 11.01 -8.60 5.57
N GLY A 121 11.50 -8.54 4.34
CA GLY A 121 12.33 -7.42 3.87
C GLY A 121 11.52 -6.13 3.79
N ALA A 122 12.09 -5.01 4.23
CA ALA A 122 11.45 -3.71 4.11
C ALA A 122 11.28 -3.32 2.64
N VAL A 123 10.09 -2.83 2.27
CA VAL A 123 9.81 -2.37 0.92
C VAL A 123 10.37 -0.96 0.70
N THR A 124 11.09 -0.76 -0.40
CA THR A 124 11.59 0.57 -0.78
C THR A 124 10.54 1.35 -1.59
N ARG A 125 10.66 2.67 -1.61
CA ARG A 125 9.73 3.56 -2.32
C ARG A 125 9.65 3.24 -3.82
N GLN A 126 10.77 2.92 -4.46
CA GLN A 126 10.75 2.50 -5.87
C GLN A 126 10.10 1.12 -6.07
N GLN A 127 10.22 0.19 -5.11
CA GLN A 127 9.52 -1.09 -5.16
C GLN A 127 8.01 -0.91 -4.96
N VAL A 128 7.60 0.01 -4.08
CA VAL A 128 6.18 0.40 -3.94
C VAL A 128 5.61 0.85 -5.28
N ALA A 129 6.31 1.75 -5.98
CA ALA A 129 5.89 2.21 -7.30
C ALA A 129 5.74 1.05 -8.30
N VAL A 130 6.73 0.13 -8.35
CA VAL A 130 6.68 -1.02 -9.26
C VAL A 130 5.51 -1.94 -8.98
N ILE A 131 5.26 -2.26 -7.72
CA ILE A 131 4.17 -3.15 -7.32
C ILE A 131 2.81 -2.53 -7.63
N LEU A 132 2.61 -1.24 -7.32
CA LEU A 132 1.36 -0.53 -7.62
C LEU A 132 1.15 -0.36 -9.13
N TYR A 133 2.21 -0.03 -9.88
CA TYR A 133 2.16 0.08 -11.33
C TYR A 133 1.72 -1.22 -12.00
N ARG A 134 2.30 -2.35 -11.60
CA ARG A 134 1.92 -3.67 -12.10
C ARG A 134 0.51 -4.06 -11.71
N HIS A 135 0.10 -3.77 -10.47
CA HIS A 135 -1.25 -4.04 -10.00
C HIS A 135 -2.30 -3.20 -10.75
N SER A 136 -1.99 -1.96 -11.11
CA SER A 136 -2.93 -1.09 -11.85
C SER A 136 -3.14 -1.51 -13.29
N GLY A 137 -2.22 -2.27 -13.89
CA GLY A 137 -2.22 -2.57 -15.32
C GLY A 137 -2.02 -1.35 -16.21
N ALA A 138 -1.55 -0.23 -15.65
CA ALA A 138 -1.38 1.01 -16.36
C ALA A 138 -0.36 0.90 -17.51
N GLU A 139 -0.61 1.62 -18.59
CA GLU A 139 0.35 1.74 -19.69
C GLU A 139 1.49 2.72 -19.36
N ALA A 140 2.61 2.51 -20.03
CA ALA A 140 3.77 3.40 -19.90
C ALA A 140 3.47 4.80 -20.43
N GLY A 141 3.64 5.81 -19.59
CA GLY A 141 3.68 7.20 -20.03
C GLY A 141 5.01 7.55 -20.69
N ASN A 142 5.01 8.58 -21.56
CA ASN A 142 6.22 9.04 -22.26
C ASN A 142 6.92 10.22 -21.58
N GLU A 143 6.41 10.73 -20.46
CA GLU A 143 6.96 11.88 -19.75
C GLU A 143 8.11 11.47 -18.82
N ASP A 144 9.21 12.25 -18.80
CA ASP A 144 10.30 12.09 -17.82
C ASP A 144 10.16 13.09 -16.67
N LEU A 145 9.28 12.78 -15.73
CA LEU A 145 9.05 13.60 -14.54
C LEU A 145 10.16 13.43 -13.50
N LEU A 146 10.94 12.35 -13.58
CA LEU A 146 12.02 12.07 -12.63
C LEU A 146 13.15 13.09 -12.74
N SER A 147 13.35 13.69 -13.92
CA SER A 147 14.37 14.69 -14.17
C SER A 147 14.15 15.98 -13.37
N SER A 148 12.95 16.26 -12.90
CA SER A 148 12.62 17.41 -12.04
C SER A 148 13.04 17.22 -10.56
N TYR A 149 13.44 16.01 -10.18
CA TYR A 149 13.92 15.70 -8.84
C TYR A 149 15.44 15.55 -8.80
N PRO A 150 16.13 16.12 -7.80
CA PRO A 150 17.59 16.09 -7.73
C PRO A 150 18.15 14.66 -7.65
N ASP A 151 17.39 13.73 -7.12
CA ASP A 151 17.74 12.31 -6.99
C ASP A 151 17.04 11.38 -8.02
N GLY A 152 16.37 11.93 -9.02
CA GLY A 152 15.67 11.15 -10.05
C GLY A 152 16.57 10.18 -10.81
N LYS A 153 17.88 10.49 -10.95
CA LYS A 153 18.88 9.60 -11.54
C LYS A 153 19.21 8.38 -10.67
N GLN A 154 18.89 8.42 -9.37
CA GLN A 154 19.12 7.31 -8.44
C GLN A 154 18.02 6.23 -8.52
N VAL A 155 16.92 6.51 -9.23
CA VAL A 155 15.88 5.50 -9.49
C VAL A 155 16.48 4.39 -10.35
N ALA A 156 16.41 3.16 -9.84
CA ALA A 156 16.96 1.99 -10.52
C ALA A 156 16.30 1.80 -11.91
N PRO A 157 17.04 1.29 -12.92
CA PRO A 157 16.52 1.13 -14.28
C PRO A 157 15.17 0.41 -14.34
N TYR A 158 15.01 -0.68 -13.59
CA TYR A 158 13.78 -1.47 -13.55
C TYR A 158 12.55 -0.70 -13.01
N ALA A 159 12.78 0.34 -12.21
CA ALA A 159 11.74 1.08 -11.52
C ALA A 159 11.40 2.43 -12.18
N ARG A 160 12.18 2.88 -13.19
CA ARG A 160 12.02 4.22 -13.77
C ARG A 160 10.61 4.48 -14.32
N GLN A 161 10.08 3.53 -15.08
CA GLN A 161 8.74 3.63 -15.68
C GLN A 161 7.67 3.72 -14.58
N ALA A 162 7.71 2.82 -13.62
CA ALA A 162 6.77 2.79 -12.51
C ALA A 162 6.87 4.03 -11.61
N MET A 163 8.08 4.53 -11.36
CA MET A 163 8.28 5.76 -10.60
C MET A 163 7.74 6.99 -11.34
N ASN A 164 7.97 7.09 -12.66
CA ASN A 164 7.36 8.14 -13.49
C ASN A 164 5.83 8.11 -13.38
N TRP A 165 5.25 6.94 -13.55
CA TRP A 165 3.82 6.75 -13.39
C TRP A 165 3.34 7.13 -11.99
N ALA A 166 3.99 6.66 -10.93
CA ALA A 166 3.60 6.97 -9.56
C ALA A 166 3.69 8.47 -9.24
N VAL A 167 4.64 9.18 -9.84
CA VAL A 167 4.77 10.65 -9.74
C VAL A 167 3.67 11.35 -10.55
N SER A 168 3.41 10.93 -11.79
CA SER A 168 2.36 11.51 -12.64
C SER A 168 0.97 11.38 -12.02
N GLN A 169 0.71 10.25 -11.35
CA GLN A 169 -0.53 10.00 -10.63
C GLN A 169 -0.55 10.67 -9.23
N GLY A 170 0.49 11.37 -8.83
CA GLY A 170 0.57 12.00 -7.51
C GLY A 170 0.58 11.02 -6.33
N LEU A 171 0.86 9.73 -6.58
CA LEU A 171 0.99 8.71 -5.53
C LEU A 171 2.25 8.93 -4.72
N ILE A 172 3.37 9.22 -5.40
CA ILE A 172 4.65 9.58 -4.80
C ILE A 172 4.94 11.04 -5.13
N ARG A 173 4.84 11.90 -4.10
CA ARG A 173 5.04 13.36 -4.23
C ARG A 173 6.41 13.82 -3.77
N GLY A 174 7.30 12.88 -3.44
CA GLY A 174 8.60 13.18 -2.83
C GLY A 174 8.51 13.38 -1.32
N VAL A 175 9.67 13.59 -0.73
CA VAL A 175 9.86 13.90 0.70
C VAL A 175 10.63 15.20 0.76
N GLU A 176 10.08 16.19 1.45
CA GLU A 176 10.75 17.47 1.65
C GLU A 176 11.75 17.37 2.82
N ASN A 177 12.96 17.80 2.57
CA ASN A 177 14.00 17.88 3.58
C ASN A 177 14.85 19.12 3.34
N GLY A 178 14.78 20.08 4.27
CA GLY A 178 15.56 21.32 4.18
C GLY A 178 15.26 22.17 2.95
N GLY A 179 14.01 22.22 2.48
CA GLY A 179 13.60 22.98 1.29
C GLY A 179 13.86 22.26 -0.04
N VAL A 180 14.33 21.01 0.01
CA VAL A 180 14.56 20.19 -1.20
C VAL A 180 13.63 18.98 -1.18
N THR A 181 12.85 18.82 -2.23
CA THR A 181 11.98 17.65 -2.41
C THR A 181 12.72 16.55 -3.17
N THR A 182 12.83 15.36 -2.58
CA THR A 182 13.49 14.20 -3.16
C THR A 182 12.53 13.02 -3.29
N LEU A 183 12.74 12.15 -4.26
CA LEU A 183 12.00 10.89 -4.41
C LEU A 183 12.41 9.84 -3.38
N SER A 184 13.67 9.86 -2.98
CA SER A 184 14.30 8.91 -2.07
C SER A 184 14.02 7.46 -2.48
N PRO A 185 14.35 7.02 -3.72
CA PRO A 185 13.85 5.78 -4.30
C PRO A 185 14.27 4.52 -3.54
N ALA A 186 15.47 4.53 -2.96
CA ALA A 186 16.00 3.41 -2.17
C ALA A 186 15.60 3.46 -0.70
N ALA A 187 15.02 4.55 -0.22
CA ALA A 187 14.53 4.65 1.16
C ALA A 187 13.32 3.74 1.36
N THR A 188 13.19 3.19 2.56
CA THR A 188 12.03 2.41 2.96
C THR A 188 10.81 3.29 3.19
N ALA A 189 9.63 2.79 2.86
CA ALA A 189 8.38 3.49 3.14
C ALA A 189 7.89 3.19 4.55
N THR A 190 7.47 4.21 5.29
CA THR A 190 6.83 4.03 6.59
C THR A 190 5.36 3.61 6.41
N ARG A 191 4.79 3.02 7.46
CA ARG A 191 3.36 2.62 7.46
C ARG A 191 2.43 3.80 7.24
N ALA A 192 2.73 4.99 7.81
CA ALA A 192 1.98 6.21 7.56
C ALA A 192 2.05 6.66 6.09
N GLN A 193 3.25 6.63 5.49
CA GLN A 193 3.42 6.93 4.08
C GLN A 193 2.65 5.94 3.20
N MET A 194 2.70 4.65 3.53
CA MET A 194 1.98 3.62 2.78
C MET A 194 0.45 3.80 2.87
N ALA A 195 -0.09 4.09 4.05
CA ALA A 195 -1.52 4.36 4.20
C ALA A 195 -1.98 5.52 3.30
N THR A 196 -1.18 6.60 3.23
CA THR A 196 -1.47 7.75 2.35
C THR A 196 -1.31 7.41 0.87
N ILE A 197 -0.31 6.62 0.50
CA ILE A 197 -0.10 6.18 -0.90
C ILE A 197 -1.26 5.29 -1.34
N PHE A 198 -1.68 4.34 -0.51
CA PHE A 198 -2.82 3.46 -0.81
C PHE A 198 -4.13 4.22 -0.92
N LEU A 199 -4.41 5.20 -0.03
CA LEU A 199 -5.60 6.04 -0.15
C LEU A 199 -5.63 6.72 -1.52
N ARG A 200 -4.56 7.43 -1.90
CA ARG A 200 -4.46 8.09 -3.22
C ARG A 200 -4.60 7.12 -4.38
N TYR A 201 -4.04 5.92 -4.23
CA TYR A 201 -4.15 4.88 -5.24
C TYR A 201 -5.60 4.42 -5.43
N LEU A 202 -6.33 4.22 -4.35
CA LEU A 202 -7.73 3.78 -4.40
C LEU A 202 -8.67 4.88 -4.91
N GLU A 203 -8.43 6.14 -4.59
CA GLU A 203 -9.17 7.30 -5.12
C GLU A 203 -9.10 7.40 -6.66
N GLN A 204 -8.10 6.82 -7.29
CA GLN A 204 -7.94 6.81 -8.75
C GLN A 204 -8.58 5.61 -9.43
N GLN A 205 -8.99 4.59 -8.66
CA GLN A 205 -9.62 3.38 -9.18
C GLN A 205 -11.16 3.47 -9.21
N GLY A 206 -11.75 4.42 -8.48
CA GLY A 206 -13.19 4.70 -8.41
C GLY A 206 -13.60 5.81 -9.31
#